data_bd35f4d49b299fa4289146b47a2e85d7
#
_entry.id   bd35f4d49b299fa4289146b47a2e85d7
#
_cell.length_a   1.000
_cell.length_b   1.000
_cell.length_c   1.000
_cell.angle_alpha   90.00
_cell.angle_beta   90.00
_cell.angle_gamma   90.00
#
_symmetry.space_group_name_H-M   'P 1'
#
loop_
_entity.id
_entity.type
_entity.pdbx_description
1 polymer ?
#
loop_
_entity_poly.entity_id
_entity_poly.type
_entity_poly.pdbx_seq_one_letter_code
_entity_poly.pdbx_strand_id
1 'polypeptide(L)'
;MTVNVGIIGLGIMGADHANIIQSKVSNAKVTSVYDKNINQAQRIIETLDNPEIHNSGLELINSNKVDAVMVVSPDDSHVEFVLESIKLQKPVLCEKPLSHSVKECNDVIEAEQKIGKRLVQVGFMRRFCPTYQEMKKNYNN
;
A
#
# COMPACT_ATOMS: atom_id res chain seq x y z
N MET A 1 -16.31 4.56 -11.23
CA MET A 1 -15.40 5.46 -10.49
C MET A 1 -14.03 4.81 -10.47
N THR A 2 -12.98 5.49 -10.87
CA THR A 2 -11.60 4.95 -10.88
C THR A 2 -10.91 5.38 -9.60
N VAL A 3 -10.26 4.46 -8.90
CA VAL A 3 -9.50 4.73 -7.67
C VAL A 3 -8.10 5.22 -8.03
N ASN A 4 -7.71 6.38 -7.53
CA ASN A 4 -6.38 6.95 -7.70
C ASN A 4 -5.46 6.40 -6.60
N VAL A 5 -4.46 5.63 -6.99
CA VAL A 5 -3.54 4.96 -6.05
C VAL A 5 -2.22 5.72 -5.97
N GLY A 6 -1.80 6.01 -4.73
CA GLY A 6 -0.45 6.46 -4.43
C GLY A 6 0.43 5.30 -3.95
N ILE A 7 1.64 5.16 -4.49
CA ILE A 7 2.55 4.09 -4.11
C ILE A 7 3.79 4.66 -3.42
N ILE A 8 4.08 4.16 -2.22
CA ILE A 8 5.25 4.50 -1.41
C ILE A 8 6.22 3.32 -1.42
N GLY A 9 7.40 3.54 -1.99
CA GLY A 9 8.40 2.50 -2.22
C GLY A 9 8.26 1.85 -3.60
N LEU A 10 9.25 2.05 -4.45
CA LEU A 10 9.28 1.57 -5.83
C LEU A 10 10.43 0.56 -6.07
N GLY A 11 10.80 -0.17 -5.04
CA GLY A 11 11.66 -1.36 -5.17
C GLY A 11 11.02 -2.43 -6.06
N ILE A 12 11.56 -3.64 -6.05
CA ILE A 12 11.05 -4.74 -6.89
C ILE A 12 9.54 -4.93 -6.72
N MET A 13 9.06 -5.04 -5.47
CA MET A 13 7.64 -5.28 -5.21
C MET A 13 6.77 -4.07 -5.57
N GLY A 14 7.22 -2.84 -5.27
CA GLY A 14 6.45 -1.65 -5.60
C GLY A 14 6.31 -1.42 -7.10
N ALA A 15 7.38 -1.67 -7.87
CA ALA A 15 7.34 -1.62 -9.32
C ALA A 15 6.38 -2.69 -9.89
N ASP A 16 6.39 -3.90 -9.33
CA ASP A 16 5.51 -4.99 -9.75
C ASP A 16 4.03 -4.65 -9.47
N HIS A 17 3.72 -4.15 -8.27
CA HIS A 17 2.39 -3.66 -7.94
C HIS A 17 1.92 -2.52 -8.85
N ALA A 18 2.79 -1.55 -9.13
CA ALA A 18 2.48 -0.45 -10.04
C ALA A 18 2.11 -0.96 -11.44
N ASN A 19 2.91 -1.87 -11.99
CA ASN A 19 2.65 -2.49 -13.29
C ASN A 19 1.35 -3.32 -13.31
N ILE A 20 1.05 -4.05 -12.23
CA ILE A 20 -0.19 -4.82 -12.11
C ILE A 20 -1.40 -3.90 -12.10
N ILE A 21 -1.37 -2.82 -11.32
CA ILE A 21 -2.46 -1.84 -11.28
C ILE A 21 -2.67 -1.26 -12.67
N GLN A 22 -1.61 -0.80 -13.32
CA GLN A 22 -1.68 -0.15 -14.63
C GLN A 22 -2.21 -1.08 -15.73
N SER A 23 -1.80 -2.38 -15.71
CA SER A 23 -2.08 -3.29 -16.83
C SER A 23 -3.26 -4.23 -16.61
N LYS A 24 -3.67 -4.49 -15.35
CA LYS A 24 -4.62 -5.56 -15.02
C LYS A 24 -5.81 -5.12 -14.16
N VAL A 25 -5.81 -3.91 -13.61
CA VAL A 25 -6.88 -3.44 -12.74
C VAL A 25 -7.67 -2.32 -13.42
N SER A 26 -8.85 -2.66 -13.91
CA SER A 26 -9.67 -1.75 -14.73
C SER A 26 -10.19 -0.51 -13.99
N ASN A 27 -10.33 -0.59 -12.66
CA ASN A 27 -10.94 0.47 -11.84
C ASN A 27 -9.95 1.17 -10.92
N ALA A 28 -8.65 1.05 -11.19
CA ALA A 28 -7.60 1.75 -10.45
C ALA A 28 -6.51 2.24 -11.39
N LYS A 29 -5.84 3.31 -11.01
CA LYS A 29 -4.67 3.83 -11.71
C LYS A 29 -3.66 4.37 -10.70
N VAL A 30 -2.39 4.27 -11.03
CA VAL A 30 -1.30 4.90 -10.26
C VAL A 30 -1.22 6.36 -10.64
N THR A 31 -1.52 7.25 -9.69
CA THR A 31 -1.50 8.71 -9.92
C THR A 31 -0.36 9.41 -9.22
N SER A 32 0.21 8.77 -8.20
CA SER A 32 1.24 9.37 -7.35
C SER A 32 2.23 8.31 -6.90
N VAL A 33 3.49 8.66 -6.87
CA VAL A 33 4.57 7.76 -6.43
C VAL A 33 5.58 8.50 -5.54
N TYR A 34 6.18 7.75 -4.63
CA TYR A 34 7.32 8.20 -3.84
C TYR A 34 8.30 7.06 -3.62
N ASP A 35 9.57 7.35 -3.81
CA ASP A 35 10.68 6.50 -3.37
C ASP A 35 11.79 7.38 -2.80
N LYS A 36 12.45 6.91 -1.74
CA LYS A 36 13.61 7.61 -1.17
C LYS A 36 14.73 7.82 -2.19
N ASN A 37 14.85 6.90 -3.14
CA ASN A 37 15.73 7.01 -4.29
C ASN A 37 14.98 7.61 -5.47
N ILE A 38 15.14 8.91 -5.70
CA ILE A 38 14.47 9.64 -6.79
C ILE A 38 14.76 9.04 -8.19
N ASN A 39 15.94 8.48 -8.41
CA ASN A 39 16.28 7.83 -9.68
C ASN A 39 15.45 6.56 -9.90
N GLN A 40 15.09 5.87 -8.84
CA GLN A 40 14.21 4.71 -8.91
C GLN A 40 12.79 5.15 -9.29
N ALA A 41 12.28 6.21 -8.67
CA ALA A 41 10.97 6.77 -9.02
C ALA A 41 10.94 7.19 -10.49
N GLN A 42 11.94 7.91 -10.97
CA GLN A 42 12.05 8.36 -12.36
C GLN A 42 12.03 7.19 -13.37
N ARG A 43 12.74 6.10 -13.08
CA ARG A 43 12.75 4.91 -13.96
C ARG A 43 11.38 4.23 -14.03
N ILE A 44 10.69 4.15 -12.91
CA ILE A 44 9.39 3.45 -12.86
C ILE A 44 8.29 4.26 -13.54
N ILE A 45 8.27 5.58 -13.41
CA ILE A 45 7.24 6.40 -14.06
C ILE A 45 7.31 6.32 -15.58
N GLU A 46 8.48 6.03 -16.19
CA GLU A 46 8.61 5.81 -17.63
C GLU A 46 7.78 4.61 -18.14
N THR A 47 7.46 3.67 -17.25
CA THR A 47 6.65 2.48 -17.55
C THR A 47 5.17 2.66 -17.18
N LEU A 48 4.81 3.79 -16.58
CA LEU A 48 3.49 4.11 -16.09
C LEU A 48 2.89 5.30 -16.86
N ASP A 49 1.63 5.59 -16.61
CA ASP A 49 0.89 6.68 -17.25
C ASP A 49 1.18 8.03 -16.55
N ASN A 50 2.47 8.35 -16.46
CA ASN A 50 3.03 9.61 -15.95
C ASN A 50 2.49 10.05 -14.56
N PRO A 51 2.61 9.20 -13.52
CA PRO A 51 2.20 9.59 -12.17
C PRO A 51 3.08 10.71 -11.62
N GLU A 52 2.53 11.51 -10.70
CA GLU A 52 3.26 12.56 -10.01
C GLU A 52 4.28 11.96 -9.02
N ILE A 53 5.53 12.44 -9.06
CA ILE A 53 6.55 12.09 -8.07
C ILE A 53 6.46 13.08 -6.92
N HIS A 54 6.30 12.58 -5.69
CA HIS A 54 6.32 13.38 -4.47
C HIS A 54 7.68 13.38 -3.79
N ASN A 55 7.96 14.41 -2.97
CA ASN A 55 9.23 14.54 -2.25
C ASN A 55 9.25 13.73 -0.94
N SER A 56 8.10 13.28 -0.45
CA SER A 56 7.98 12.42 0.71
C SER A 56 6.74 11.53 0.65
N GLY A 57 6.75 10.41 1.38
CA GLY A 57 5.57 9.56 1.52
C GLY A 57 4.40 10.29 2.20
N LEU A 58 4.69 11.15 3.17
CA LEU A 58 3.66 11.96 3.83
C LEU A 58 3.03 12.98 2.87
N GLU A 59 3.81 13.62 2.01
CA GLU A 59 3.29 14.51 0.97
C GLU A 59 2.35 13.76 0.02
N LEU A 60 2.75 12.57 -0.42
CA LEU A 60 1.91 11.71 -1.25
C LEU A 60 0.59 11.35 -0.56
N ILE A 61 0.62 10.94 0.71
CA ILE A 61 -0.58 10.59 1.48
C ILE A 61 -1.51 11.79 1.64
N ASN A 62 -0.96 13.00 1.81
CA ASN A 62 -1.73 14.24 1.96
C ASN A 62 -2.28 14.78 0.64
N SER A 63 -1.84 14.27 -0.51
CA SER A 63 -2.32 14.73 -1.82
C SER A 63 -3.81 14.42 -2.02
N ASN A 64 -4.56 15.40 -2.48
CA ASN A 64 -5.98 15.24 -2.85
C ASN A 64 -6.19 14.43 -4.14
N LYS A 65 -5.10 14.12 -4.86
CA LYS A 65 -5.10 13.25 -6.04
C LYS A 65 -5.02 11.76 -5.71
N VAL A 66 -4.88 11.41 -4.43
CA VAL A 66 -4.73 10.03 -3.95
C VAL A 66 -5.94 9.62 -3.13
N ASP A 67 -6.65 8.60 -3.60
CA ASP A 67 -7.82 8.02 -2.93
C ASP A 67 -7.44 6.86 -2.00
N ALA A 68 -6.40 6.10 -2.37
CA ALA A 68 -5.89 4.95 -1.62
C ALA A 68 -4.38 4.88 -1.69
N VAL A 69 -3.75 4.34 -0.66
CA VAL A 69 -2.29 4.27 -0.51
C VAL A 69 -1.80 2.83 -0.55
N MET A 70 -0.67 2.61 -1.19
CA MET A 70 0.07 1.36 -1.16
C MET A 70 1.43 1.59 -0.52
N VAL A 71 1.68 0.96 0.62
CA VAL A 71 2.95 1.06 1.36
C VAL A 71 3.77 -0.20 1.08
N VAL A 72 4.84 -0.03 0.31
CA VAL A 72 5.75 -1.08 -0.19
C VAL A 72 7.21 -0.69 0.04
N SER A 73 7.42 0.27 0.93
CA SER A 73 8.73 0.73 1.39
C SER A 73 9.39 -0.29 2.33
N PRO A 74 10.62 -0.05 2.82
CA PRO A 74 11.18 -0.86 3.90
C PRO A 74 10.28 -0.88 5.13
N ASP A 75 10.22 -2.05 5.79
CA ASP A 75 9.28 -2.37 6.87
C ASP A 75 9.39 -1.48 8.12
N ASP A 76 10.53 -0.87 8.37
CA ASP A 76 10.72 0.13 9.44
C ASP A 76 9.92 1.43 9.25
N SER A 77 9.48 1.71 8.03
CA SER A 77 8.68 2.89 7.68
C SER A 77 7.17 2.62 7.54
N HIS A 78 6.74 1.36 7.60
CA HIS A 78 5.36 0.98 7.33
C HIS A 78 4.36 1.67 8.24
N VAL A 79 4.59 1.61 9.55
CA VAL A 79 3.62 2.08 10.56
C VAL A 79 3.39 3.59 10.47
N GLU A 80 4.43 4.37 10.21
CA GLU A 80 4.32 5.82 10.01
C GLU A 80 3.31 6.14 8.88
N PHE A 81 3.50 5.53 7.72
CA PHE A 81 2.64 5.78 6.56
C PHE A 81 1.23 5.22 6.73
N VAL A 82 1.11 4.07 7.40
CA VAL A 82 -0.19 3.47 7.70
C VAL A 82 -1.00 4.36 8.65
N LEU A 83 -0.40 4.84 9.74
CA LEU A 83 -1.07 5.72 10.70
C LEU A 83 -1.50 7.06 10.09
N GLU A 84 -0.65 7.66 9.23
CA GLU A 84 -1.05 8.89 8.53
C GLU A 84 -2.20 8.62 7.55
N SER A 85 -2.18 7.50 6.84
CA SER A 85 -3.28 7.10 5.95
C SER A 85 -4.60 6.91 6.71
N ILE A 86 -4.56 6.27 7.89
CA ILE A 86 -5.73 6.11 8.77
C ILE A 86 -6.27 7.48 9.20
N LYS A 87 -5.39 8.37 9.68
CA LYS A 87 -5.74 9.73 10.11
C LYS A 87 -6.47 10.51 9.02
N LEU A 88 -6.06 10.37 7.77
CA LEU A 88 -6.70 10.99 6.60
C LEU A 88 -7.86 10.14 6.03
N GLN A 89 -8.20 9.04 6.69
CA GLN A 89 -9.26 8.11 6.30
C GLN A 89 -9.09 7.54 4.88
N LYS A 90 -7.85 7.38 4.43
CA LYS A 90 -7.52 6.76 3.15
C LYS A 90 -7.30 5.26 3.34
N PRO A 91 -7.95 4.39 2.54
CA PRO A 91 -7.63 2.97 2.51
C PRO A 91 -6.16 2.75 2.21
N VAL A 92 -5.53 1.81 2.92
CA VAL A 92 -4.11 1.52 2.76
C VAL A 92 -3.86 0.02 2.67
N LEU A 93 -3.17 -0.40 1.61
CA LEU A 93 -2.54 -1.71 1.55
C LEU A 93 -1.08 -1.55 1.97
N CYS A 94 -0.70 -2.28 3.01
CA CYS A 94 0.68 -2.31 3.50
C CYS A 94 1.30 -3.69 3.27
N GLU A 95 2.49 -3.74 2.67
CA GLU A 95 3.23 -4.99 2.56
C GLU A 95 3.57 -5.57 3.94
N LYS A 96 3.78 -6.88 3.94
CA LYS A 96 4.18 -7.61 5.15
C LYS A 96 5.69 -7.44 5.40
N PRO A 97 6.12 -7.46 6.67
CA PRO A 97 5.31 -7.40 7.88
C PRO A 97 4.77 -5.99 8.10
N LEU A 98 3.64 -5.86 8.78
CA LEU A 98 3.13 -4.52 9.17
C LEU A 98 4.14 -3.79 10.05
N SER A 99 4.71 -4.49 11.03
CA SER A 99 5.80 -4.04 11.92
C SER A 99 6.48 -5.25 12.57
N HIS A 100 7.68 -5.06 13.06
CA HIS A 100 8.38 -5.98 13.96
C HIS A 100 8.01 -5.77 15.44
N SER A 101 7.24 -4.74 15.77
CA SER A 101 6.82 -4.37 17.11
C SER A 101 5.34 -4.68 17.33
N VAL A 102 5.05 -5.49 18.36
CA VAL A 102 3.66 -5.75 18.78
C VAL A 102 2.97 -4.44 19.21
N LYS A 103 3.71 -3.54 19.87
CA LYS A 103 3.18 -2.24 20.27
C LYS A 103 2.70 -1.44 19.05
N GLU A 104 3.52 -1.32 18.01
CA GLU A 104 3.16 -0.59 16.80
C GLU A 104 1.97 -1.22 16.06
N CYS A 105 1.89 -2.56 16.03
CA CYS A 105 0.70 -3.22 15.48
C CYS A 105 -0.57 -2.87 16.27
N ASN A 106 -0.48 -2.79 17.60
CA ASN A 106 -1.59 -2.37 18.43
C ASN A 106 -1.95 -0.91 18.21
N ASP A 107 -0.98 -0.02 18.06
CA ASP A 107 -1.21 1.41 17.75
C ASP A 107 -2.02 1.56 16.45
N VAL A 108 -1.77 0.74 15.43
CA VAL A 108 -2.55 0.71 14.18
C VAL A 108 -3.97 0.22 14.43
N ILE A 109 -4.15 -0.86 15.19
CA ILE A 109 -5.48 -1.40 15.54
C ILE A 109 -6.30 -0.36 16.30
N GLU A 110 -5.70 0.30 17.29
CA GLU A 110 -6.36 1.34 18.07
C GLU A 110 -6.76 2.55 17.21
N ALA A 111 -5.91 2.94 16.25
CA ALA A 111 -6.21 4.01 15.32
C ALA A 111 -7.44 3.69 14.45
N GLU A 112 -7.55 2.47 13.90
CA GLU A 112 -8.73 2.01 13.16
C GLU A 112 -9.99 1.97 14.03
N GLN A 113 -9.87 1.48 15.27
CA GLN A 113 -10.98 1.42 16.22
C GLN A 113 -11.53 2.82 16.56
N LYS A 114 -10.64 3.81 16.76
CA LYS A 114 -11.04 5.20 17.05
C LYS A 114 -11.87 5.83 15.94
N ILE A 115 -11.58 5.52 14.70
CA ILE A 115 -12.34 6.03 13.54
C ILE A 115 -13.52 5.15 13.14
N GLY A 116 -13.66 3.95 13.74
CA GLY A 116 -14.75 3.01 13.47
C GLY A 116 -14.75 2.44 12.06
N LYS A 117 -13.61 2.44 11.36
CA LYS A 117 -13.47 1.96 9.98
C LYS A 117 -12.27 1.03 9.86
N ARG A 118 -12.41 0.00 9.03
CA ARG A 118 -11.29 -0.83 8.59
C ARG A 118 -10.72 -0.25 7.30
N LEU A 119 -9.53 0.30 7.38
CA LEU A 119 -8.85 0.93 6.25
C LEU A 119 -7.57 0.19 5.86
N VAL A 120 -7.02 -0.63 6.76
CA VAL A 120 -5.74 -1.31 6.57
C VAL A 120 -5.93 -2.73 6.06
N GLN A 121 -5.29 -3.02 4.94
CA GLN A 121 -5.09 -4.37 4.42
C GLN A 121 -3.60 -4.69 4.43
N VAL A 122 -3.20 -5.70 5.21
CA VAL A 122 -1.82 -6.21 5.16
C VAL A 122 -1.67 -7.22 4.03
N GLY A 123 -0.59 -7.11 3.26
CA GLY A 123 -0.29 -7.89 2.06
C GLY A 123 0.05 -9.36 2.32
N PHE A 124 -0.78 -10.09 3.04
CA PHE A 124 -0.65 -11.53 3.26
C PHE A 124 -1.06 -12.32 2.02
N MET A 125 -0.22 -12.34 1.00
CA MET A 125 -0.46 -12.97 -0.31
C MET A 125 -0.94 -14.43 -0.23
N ARG A 126 -0.50 -15.19 0.79
CA ARG A 126 -0.89 -16.60 0.96
C ARG A 126 -2.37 -16.79 1.24
N ARG A 127 -3.08 -15.77 1.74
CA ARG A 127 -4.54 -15.80 1.89
C ARG A 127 -5.28 -15.92 0.56
N PHE A 128 -4.63 -15.53 -0.52
CA PHE A 128 -5.18 -15.55 -1.89
C PHE A 128 -4.60 -16.68 -2.76
N CYS A 129 -3.65 -17.44 -2.23
CA CYS A 129 -3.04 -18.57 -2.93
C CYS A 129 -4.01 -19.78 -2.94
N PRO A 130 -4.38 -20.33 -4.11
CA PRO A 130 -5.33 -21.44 -4.22
C PRO A 130 -4.94 -22.65 -3.36
N THR A 131 -3.67 -23.04 -3.36
CA THR A 131 -3.17 -24.18 -2.58
C THR A 131 -3.39 -23.98 -1.08
N TYR A 132 -3.12 -22.78 -0.54
CA TYR A 132 -3.36 -22.49 0.87
C TYR A 132 -4.85 -22.40 1.20
N GLN A 133 -5.67 -21.92 0.27
CA GLN A 133 -7.13 -21.91 0.45
C GLN A 133 -7.70 -23.34 0.49
N GLU A 134 -7.18 -24.23 -0.36
CA GLU A 134 -7.56 -25.64 -0.37
C GLU A 134 -7.12 -26.36 0.90
N MET A 135 -5.85 -26.16 1.34
CA MET A 135 -5.37 -26.68 2.63
C MET A 135 -6.29 -26.26 3.79
N LYS A 136 -6.69 -24.98 3.83
CA LYS A 136 -7.57 -24.47 4.89
C LYS A 136 -8.95 -25.14 4.87
N LYS A 137 -9.52 -25.39 3.69
CA LYS A 137 -10.81 -26.11 3.56
C LYS A 137 -10.70 -27.53 4.11
N ASN A 138 -9.62 -28.25 3.78
CA ASN A 138 -9.42 -29.64 4.20
C ASN A 138 -9.08 -29.76 5.70
N TYR A 139 -8.53 -28.72 6.33
CA TYR A 139 -8.22 -28.72 7.77
C TYR A 139 -9.45 -28.43 8.63
N ASN A 140 -10.46 -27.75 8.10
CA ASN A 140 -11.70 -27.39 8.83
C ASN A 140 -12.82 -28.43 8.66
N ASN A 141 -12.56 -29.54 7.95
CA ASN A 141 -13.42 -30.70 7.82
C ASN A 141 -12.83 -31.86 8.69
#